data_bc5345317a43108cbea1a59d8a99a82f
#
_entry.id   bc5345317a43108cbea1a59d8a99a82f
#
_cell.length_a   1.000
_cell.length_b   1.000
_cell.length_c   1.000
_cell.angle_alpha   90.00
_cell.angle_beta   90.00
_cell.angle_gamma   90.00
#
_symmetry.space_group_name_H-M   'P 1'
#
loop_
_entity.id
_entity.type
_entity.pdbx_description
1 polymer ?
#
loop_
_entity_poly.entity_id
_entity_poly.type
_entity_poly.pdbx_seq_one_letter_code
_entity_poly.pdbx_strand_id
1 'polypeptide(L)'
;MKYVVDSYAWIEYFMGTRMGETVKSLIENSEEKFTPTICLAEVYGKTLKVESQELAEKQKAFIKEKSALIFLDETIAVESARLNVRMRKEIDGWGLADSIVYATATIKKAEVVTGDEHFKKLKNILFIK
;
A
#
# COMPACT_ATOMS: atom_id res chain seq x y z
N MET A 1 -8.22 -13.20 -7.24
CA MET A 1 -7.32 -12.66 -6.20
C MET A 1 -7.55 -11.18 -6.00
N LYS A 2 -7.35 -10.71 -4.79
CA LYS A 2 -7.49 -9.31 -4.43
C LYS A 2 -6.18 -8.82 -3.83
N TYR A 3 -5.79 -7.61 -4.16
CA TYR A 3 -4.51 -7.05 -3.70
C TYR A 3 -4.70 -5.65 -3.13
N VAL A 4 -4.01 -5.39 -2.03
CA VAL A 4 -3.85 -4.03 -1.50
C VAL A 4 -2.44 -3.60 -1.88
N VAL A 5 -2.33 -2.56 -2.69
CA VAL A 5 -1.04 -2.07 -3.19
C VAL A 5 -0.53 -1.00 -2.22
N ASP A 6 0.55 -1.32 -1.51
CA ASP A 6 1.18 -0.43 -0.56
C ASP A 6 1.94 0.70 -1.28
N SER A 7 2.21 1.78 -0.56
CA SER A 7 2.98 2.91 -1.11
C SER A 7 4.36 2.47 -1.62
N TYR A 8 5.02 1.54 -0.91
CA TYR A 8 6.31 1.00 -1.35
C TYR A 8 6.20 0.45 -2.78
N ALA A 9 5.18 -0.36 -3.04
CA ALA A 9 4.97 -0.96 -4.36
C ALA A 9 4.67 0.10 -5.44
N TRP A 10 3.81 1.06 -5.14
CA TRP A 10 3.52 2.15 -6.08
C TRP A 10 4.76 2.96 -6.42
N ILE A 11 5.58 3.28 -5.42
CA ILE A 11 6.80 4.05 -5.61
C ILE A 11 7.78 3.29 -6.53
N GLU A 12 7.98 2.00 -6.27
CA GLU A 12 8.86 1.19 -7.11
C GLU A 12 8.34 1.09 -8.55
N TYR A 13 7.02 0.98 -8.71
CA TYR A 13 6.40 0.99 -10.03
C TYR A 13 6.70 2.30 -10.76
N PHE A 14 6.47 3.44 -10.11
CA PHE A 14 6.69 4.75 -10.75
C PHE A 14 8.16 5.04 -11.01
N MET A 15 9.07 4.48 -10.22
CA MET A 15 10.50 4.63 -10.43
C MET A 15 11.07 3.70 -11.51
N GLY A 16 10.28 2.71 -11.95
CA GLY A 16 10.71 1.77 -12.98
C GLY A 16 11.82 0.82 -12.54
N THR A 17 11.86 0.47 -11.27
CA THR A 17 12.85 -0.46 -10.74
C THR A 17 12.52 -1.90 -11.10
N ARG A 18 13.44 -2.84 -10.78
CA ARG A 18 13.18 -4.27 -10.98
C ARG A 18 11.97 -4.73 -10.16
N MET A 19 11.84 -4.27 -8.92
CA MET A 19 10.66 -4.56 -8.09
C MET A 19 9.41 -3.99 -8.74
N GLY A 20 9.52 -2.82 -9.37
CA GLY A 20 8.44 -2.18 -10.09
C GLY A 20 7.91 -3.00 -11.27
N GLU A 21 8.75 -3.82 -11.89
CA GLU A 21 8.31 -4.70 -12.98
C GLU A 21 7.33 -5.76 -12.47
N THR A 22 7.58 -6.31 -11.29
CA THR A 22 6.67 -7.26 -10.65
C THR A 22 5.33 -6.59 -10.37
N VAL A 23 5.35 -5.36 -9.86
CA VAL A 23 4.15 -4.57 -9.59
C VAL A 23 3.41 -4.26 -10.89
N LYS A 24 4.15 -3.95 -11.95
CA LYS A 24 3.57 -3.64 -13.26
C LYS A 24 2.71 -4.79 -13.79
N SER A 25 3.23 -6.02 -13.70
CA SER A 25 2.46 -7.20 -14.12
C SER A 25 1.15 -7.33 -13.37
N LEU A 26 1.17 -7.03 -12.07
CA LEU A 26 -0.03 -7.09 -11.24
C LEU A 26 -1.00 -5.96 -11.57
N ILE A 27 -0.50 -4.74 -11.79
CA ILE A 27 -1.31 -3.57 -12.12
C ILE A 27 -2.03 -3.75 -13.47
N GLU A 28 -1.36 -4.40 -14.42
CA GLU A 28 -1.88 -4.57 -15.77
C GLU A 28 -2.86 -5.75 -15.91
N ASN A 29 -2.94 -6.63 -14.92
CA ASN A 29 -3.87 -7.76 -14.99
C ASN A 29 -5.29 -7.34 -14.56
N SER A 30 -6.25 -8.27 -14.67
CA SER A 30 -7.66 -8.02 -14.37
C SER A 30 -8.03 -8.24 -12.89
N GLU A 31 -7.04 -8.52 -12.04
CA GLU A 31 -7.31 -8.75 -10.61
C GLU A 31 -7.79 -7.48 -9.89
N GLU A 32 -8.56 -7.65 -8.83
CA GLU A 32 -9.00 -6.53 -8.01
C GLU A 32 -7.85 -5.92 -7.23
N LYS A 33 -7.71 -4.61 -7.31
CA LYS A 33 -6.65 -3.87 -6.63
C LYS A 33 -7.25 -2.75 -5.81
N PHE A 34 -6.74 -2.57 -4.61
CA PHE A 34 -7.16 -1.53 -3.66
C PHE A 34 -5.95 -0.71 -3.24
N THR A 35 -6.16 0.58 -3.07
CA THR A 35 -5.13 1.47 -2.53
C THR A 35 -5.71 2.23 -1.34
N PRO A 36 -5.23 1.95 -0.11
CA PRO A 36 -5.61 2.77 1.04
C PRO A 36 -5.23 4.23 0.82
N THR A 37 -6.08 5.15 1.22
CA THR A 37 -5.79 6.58 1.01
C THR A 37 -4.54 7.05 1.75
N ILE A 38 -4.15 6.37 2.84
CA ILE A 38 -2.86 6.65 3.50
C ILE A 38 -1.68 6.39 2.56
N CYS A 39 -1.79 5.36 1.72
CA CYS A 39 -0.75 5.05 0.73
C CYS A 39 -0.71 6.10 -0.36
N LEU A 40 -1.87 6.59 -0.79
CA LEU A 40 -1.93 7.70 -1.73
C LEU A 40 -1.25 8.94 -1.14
N ALA A 41 -1.49 9.24 0.13
CA ALA A 41 -0.87 10.37 0.81
C ALA A 41 0.66 10.25 0.81
N GLU A 42 1.17 9.05 1.07
CA GLU A 42 2.62 8.79 1.10
C GLU A 42 3.26 8.93 -0.29
N VAL A 43 2.61 8.38 -1.31
CA VAL A 43 3.11 8.48 -2.70
C VAL A 43 3.08 9.94 -3.17
N TYR A 44 1.93 10.59 -2.99
CA TYR A 44 1.75 11.98 -3.40
C TYR A 44 2.77 12.89 -2.71
N GLY A 45 2.90 12.73 -1.39
CA GLY A 45 3.81 13.55 -0.59
C GLY A 45 5.27 13.37 -1.00
N LYS A 46 5.68 12.14 -1.28
CA LYS A 46 7.05 11.87 -1.72
C LYS A 46 7.33 12.53 -3.07
N THR A 47 6.45 12.39 -4.03
CA THR A 47 6.60 12.98 -5.36
C THR A 47 6.59 14.50 -5.29
N LEU A 48 5.71 15.06 -4.47
CA LEU A 48 5.63 16.50 -4.26
C LEU A 48 6.95 17.06 -3.71
N LYS A 49 7.57 16.30 -2.80
CA LYS A 49 8.82 16.71 -2.16
C LYS A 49 10.01 16.64 -3.11
N VAL A 50 10.15 15.57 -3.90
CA VAL A 50 11.36 15.32 -4.70
C VAL A 50 11.21 15.66 -6.18
N GLU A 51 9.99 15.84 -6.68
CA GLU A 51 9.72 16.11 -8.09
C GLU A 51 8.86 17.36 -8.25
N SER A 52 7.54 17.17 -8.44
CA SER A 52 6.63 18.28 -8.71
C SER A 52 5.18 17.92 -8.37
N GLN A 53 4.37 18.94 -8.21
CA GLN A 53 2.93 18.78 -8.03
C GLN A 53 2.29 18.20 -9.30
N GLU A 54 2.76 18.61 -10.47
CA GLU A 54 2.25 18.11 -11.75
C GLU A 54 2.38 16.60 -11.84
N LEU A 55 3.56 16.07 -11.50
CA LEU A 55 3.79 14.62 -11.52
C LEU A 55 2.96 13.92 -10.44
N ALA A 56 2.87 14.51 -9.25
CA ALA A 56 2.06 13.93 -8.16
C ALA A 56 0.60 13.79 -8.59
N GLU A 57 0.04 14.78 -9.29
CA GLU A 57 -1.33 14.72 -9.80
C GLU A 57 -1.51 13.63 -10.85
N LYS A 58 -0.53 13.45 -11.73
CA LYS A 58 -0.57 12.36 -12.73
C LYS A 58 -0.55 11.00 -12.08
N GLN A 59 0.29 10.82 -11.07
CA GLN A 59 0.38 9.56 -10.32
C GLN A 59 -0.93 9.28 -9.56
N LYS A 60 -1.50 10.29 -8.96
CA LYS A 60 -2.81 10.17 -8.29
C LYS A 60 -3.88 9.68 -9.26
N ALA A 61 -3.96 10.31 -10.43
CA ALA A 61 -4.93 9.93 -11.46
C ALA A 61 -4.73 8.46 -11.90
N PHE A 62 -3.49 8.04 -12.07
CA PHE A 62 -3.15 6.68 -12.46
C PHE A 62 -3.57 5.67 -11.39
N ILE A 63 -3.26 5.96 -10.12
CA ILE A 63 -3.63 5.09 -9.00
C ILE A 63 -5.15 4.92 -8.94
N LYS A 64 -5.89 6.01 -9.10
CA LYS A 64 -7.36 5.98 -9.09
C LYS A 64 -7.94 5.20 -10.27
N GLU A 65 -7.27 5.22 -11.40
CA GLU A 65 -7.70 4.47 -12.58
C GLU A 65 -7.48 2.96 -12.39
N LYS A 66 -6.34 2.58 -11.80
CA LYS A 66 -5.92 1.18 -11.72
C LYS A 66 -6.37 0.46 -10.46
N SER A 67 -6.82 1.18 -9.45
CA SER A 67 -7.22 0.59 -8.17
C SER A 67 -8.38 1.35 -7.55
N ALA A 68 -9.10 0.69 -6.64
CA ALA A 68 -10.14 1.35 -5.86
C ALA A 68 -9.50 1.97 -4.62
N LEU A 69 -9.73 3.26 -4.40
CA LEU A 69 -9.28 3.92 -3.18
C LEU A 69 -10.12 3.47 -2.00
N ILE A 70 -9.47 3.11 -0.91
CA ILE A 70 -10.14 2.68 0.32
C ILE A 70 -9.89 3.73 1.40
N PHE A 71 -10.96 4.37 1.84
CA PHE A 71 -10.89 5.39 2.88
C PHE A 71 -10.75 4.77 4.26
N LEU A 72 -10.08 5.47 5.15
CA LEU A 72 -9.98 5.08 6.55
C LEU A 72 -11.33 5.33 7.22
N ASP A 73 -12.18 4.31 7.22
CA ASP A 73 -13.49 4.37 7.86
C ASP A 73 -13.39 3.90 9.33
N GLU A 74 -14.50 3.91 10.04
CA GLU A 74 -14.52 3.53 11.46
C GLU A 74 -14.05 2.10 11.67
N THR A 75 -14.51 1.17 10.84
CA THR A 75 -14.14 -0.26 10.97
C THR A 75 -12.64 -0.45 10.80
N ILE A 76 -12.07 0.14 9.75
CA ILE A 76 -10.63 0.05 9.49
C ILE A 76 -9.84 0.76 10.60
N ALA A 77 -10.33 1.91 11.08
CA ALA A 77 -9.66 2.66 12.13
C ALA A 77 -9.54 1.85 13.42
N VAL A 78 -10.64 1.24 13.86
CA VAL A 78 -10.65 0.45 15.10
C VAL A 78 -9.76 -0.80 14.96
N GLU A 79 -9.88 -1.51 13.84
CA GLU A 79 -9.04 -2.69 13.60
C GLU A 79 -7.56 -2.33 13.51
N SER A 80 -7.24 -1.19 12.88
CA SER A 80 -5.87 -0.69 12.81
C SER A 80 -5.31 -0.40 14.19
N ALA A 81 -6.12 0.18 15.08
CA ALA A 81 -5.68 0.48 16.44
C ALA A 81 -5.36 -0.81 17.21
N ARG A 82 -6.23 -1.81 17.13
CA ARG A 82 -6.02 -3.11 17.78
C ARG A 82 -4.75 -3.77 17.27
N LEU A 83 -4.59 -3.79 15.98
CA LEU A 83 -3.44 -4.38 15.31
C LEU A 83 -2.15 -3.65 15.69
N ASN A 84 -2.19 -2.33 15.74
CA ASN A 84 -1.02 -1.52 16.07
C ASN A 84 -0.49 -1.81 17.47
N VAL A 85 -1.38 -1.94 18.46
CA VAL A 85 -0.99 -2.26 19.84
C VAL A 85 -0.29 -3.62 19.89
N ARG A 86 -0.84 -4.63 19.19
CA ARG A 86 -0.27 -5.99 19.17
C ARG A 86 1.05 -6.05 18.41
N MET A 87 1.08 -5.50 17.19
CA MET A 87 2.22 -5.64 16.29
C MET A 87 3.45 -4.86 16.74
N ARG A 88 3.26 -3.74 17.41
CA ARG A 88 4.40 -2.96 17.92
C ARG A 88 5.20 -3.70 18.98
N LYS A 89 4.60 -4.69 19.62
CA LYS A 89 5.30 -5.55 20.58
C LYS A 89 6.18 -6.59 19.88
N GLU A 90 5.85 -6.95 18.65
CA GLU A 90 6.50 -8.03 17.92
C GLU A 90 7.44 -7.54 16.82
N ILE A 91 7.12 -6.40 16.22
CA ILE A 91 7.86 -5.89 15.06
C ILE A 91 8.40 -4.50 15.39
N ASP A 92 9.74 -4.41 15.40
CA ASP A 92 10.43 -3.16 15.66
C ASP A 92 10.14 -2.16 14.53
N GLY A 93 9.79 -0.93 14.91
CA GLY A 93 9.50 0.11 13.94
C GLY A 93 8.13 0.06 13.31
N TRP A 94 7.29 -0.91 13.68
CA TRP A 94 5.92 -0.98 13.17
C TRP A 94 5.15 0.28 13.54
N GLY A 95 4.44 0.86 12.56
CA GLY A 95 3.71 2.11 12.75
C GLY A 95 2.22 1.98 12.45
N LEU A 96 1.48 3.03 12.78
CA LEU A 96 0.03 3.06 12.55
C LEU A 96 -0.31 2.95 11.06
N ALA A 97 0.49 3.57 10.19
CA ALA A 97 0.29 3.45 8.75
C ALA A 97 0.36 2.00 8.28
N ASP A 98 1.35 1.23 8.78
CA ASP A 98 1.46 -0.21 8.49
C ASP A 98 0.21 -0.96 8.92
N SER A 99 -0.30 -0.62 10.10
CA SER A 99 -1.53 -1.23 10.65
C SER A 99 -2.74 -0.93 9.77
N ILE A 100 -2.86 0.29 9.27
CA ILE A 100 -3.98 0.68 8.39
C ILE A 100 -3.94 -0.13 7.09
N VAL A 101 -2.77 -0.31 6.51
CA VAL A 101 -2.59 -1.10 5.28
C VAL A 101 -2.98 -2.56 5.53
N TYR A 102 -2.45 -3.15 6.60
CA TYR A 102 -2.71 -4.55 6.91
C TYR A 102 -4.17 -4.82 7.30
N ALA A 103 -4.77 -3.92 8.09
CA ALA A 103 -6.18 -4.00 8.46
C ALA A 103 -7.08 -3.90 7.22
N THR A 104 -6.76 -3.00 6.29
CA THR A 104 -7.50 -2.88 5.04
C THR A 104 -7.46 -4.18 4.26
N ALA A 105 -6.28 -4.79 4.15
CA ALA A 105 -6.11 -6.07 3.44
C ALA A 105 -6.91 -7.18 4.12
N THR A 106 -6.88 -7.25 5.43
CA THR A 106 -7.63 -8.26 6.19
C THR A 106 -9.14 -8.13 5.94
N ILE A 107 -9.65 -6.92 6.02
CA ILE A 107 -11.08 -6.63 5.82
C ILE A 107 -11.50 -6.95 4.38
N LYS A 108 -10.65 -6.61 3.41
CA LYS A 108 -10.93 -6.88 1.98
C LYS A 108 -10.61 -8.31 1.57
N LYS A 109 -10.03 -9.13 2.44
CA LYS A 109 -9.57 -10.50 2.12
C LYS A 109 -8.59 -10.47 0.96
N ALA A 110 -7.62 -9.57 1.05
CA ALA A 110 -6.64 -9.31 0.01
C ALA A 110 -5.23 -9.56 0.53
N GLU A 111 -4.29 -9.73 -0.40
CA GLU A 111 -2.86 -9.78 -0.07
C GLU A 111 -2.27 -8.38 -0.18
N VAL A 112 -1.33 -8.05 0.71
CA VAL A 112 -0.61 -6.78 0.64
C VAL A 112 0.57 -6.95 -0.31
N VAL A 113 0.66 -6.06 -1.30
CA VAL A 113 1.79 -6.01 -2.24
C VAL A 113 2.76 -4.96 -1.73
N THR A 114 3.91 -5.39 -1.25
CA THR A 114 4.88 -4.47 -0.61
C THR A 114 6.30 -5.05 -0.62
N GLY A 115 7.28 -4.17 -0.55
CA GLY A 115 8.67 -4.55 -0.31
C GLY A 115 9.16 -4.08 1.07
N ASP A 116 8.26 -3.56 1.90
CA ASP A 116 8.61 -3.10 3.25
C ASP A 116 8.89 -4.29 4.15
N GLU A 117 10.09 -4.30 4.76
CA GLU A 117 10.54 -5.39 5.63
C GLU A 117 9.60 -5.65 6.83
N HIS A 118 8.86 -4.62 7.27
CA HIS A 118 7.90 -4.78 8.37
C HIS A 118 6.86 -5.86 8.08
N PHE A 119 6.51 -6.05 6.80
CA PHE A 119 5.49 -7.02 6.39
C PHE A 119 6.04 -8.41 6.05
N LYS A 120 7.36 -8.56 5.96
CA LYS A 120 8.00 -9.73 5.35
C LYS A 120 7.54 -11.07 5.94
N LYS A 121 7.35 -11.14 7.25
CA LYS A 121 7.01 -12.38 7.95
C LYS A 121 5.52 -12.55 8.22
N LEU A 122 4.70 -11.62 7.77
CA LEU A 122 3.26 -11.68 8.01
C LEU A 122 2.57 -12.54 6.95
N LYS A 123 1.37 -13.02 7.28
CA LYS A 123 0.54 -13.78 6.35
C LYS A 123 -0.09 -12.87 5.31
N ASN A 124 -0.42 -13.42 4.16
CA ASN A 124 -1.14 -12.72 3.09
C ASN A 124 -0.37 -11.52 2.54
N ILE A 125 0.92 -11.73 2.35
CA ILE A 125 1.83 -10.72 1.78
C ILE A 125 2.39 -11.22 0.46
N LEU A 126 2.28 -10.42 -0.59
CA LEU A 126 3.04 -10.61 -1.81
C LEU A 126 4.27 -9.70 -1.70
N PHE A 127 5.37 -10.30 -1.25
CA PHE A 127 6.60 -9.54 -0.99
C PHE A 127 7.40 -9.41 -2.29
N ILE A 128 7.65 -8.17 -2.72
CA ILE A 128 8.25 -7.89 -4.03
C ILE A 128 9.76 -7.70 -4.00
N LYS A 129 10.37 -7.70 -2.84
CA LYS A 129 11.80 -7.44 -2.69
C LYS A 129 12.67 -8.68 -2.87
#